data_0297c8911ae65f7ee3f9890b18591962
#
_entry.id   0297c8911ae65f7ee3f9890b18591962
#
_cell.length_a   1.000
_cell.length_b   1.000
_cell.length_c   1.000
_cell.angle_alpha   90.00
_cell.angle_beta   90.00
_cell.angle_gamma   90.00
#
_symmetry.space_group_name_H-M   'P 1'
#
loop_
_entity.id
_entity.type
_entity.pdbx_description
1 polymer ?
#
loop_
_entity_poly.entity_id
_entity_poly.type
_entity_poly.pdbx_seq_one_letter_code
_entity_poly.pdbx_strand_id
1 'polypeptide(L)'
;MAKILVFNNDTDRMETYYRNEADPMPYNTNGTLRVREFRGSSKSNILWTTKRCMQSWNSQRYIFGGPIPVGFAFKRPYEGGHGNQSQHYAGVAFDVGQTLSAERRRVLWNSANNSGVWTYVEPISLTPTWVHFDKRFGSPACSTGGYPQLKRGSLSNYVLIAQDDLNTLGYRTNGLDGIFGAATQNAVREYQRTSCLLYTSPSPRDSTSGRM
;
A
#
# COMPACT_ATOMS: atom_id res chain seq x y z
N MET A 1 18.04 -11.52 1.39
CA MET A 1 17.28 -11.05 2.58
C MET A 1 16.56 -9.75 2.23
N ALA A 2 15.27 -9.63 2.52
CA ALA A 2 14.48 -8.43 2.31
C ALA A 2 14.38 -7.60 3.59
N LYS A 3 14.43 -6.27 3.46
CA LYS A 3 14.00 -5.32 4.49
C LYS A 3 12.51 -5.07 4.31
N ILE A 4 11.70 -5.32 5.33
CA ILE A 4 10.24 -5.18 5.27
C ILE A 4 9.82 -4.12 6.29
N LEU A 5 9.21 -3.05 5.79
CA LEU A 5 8.63 -1.99 6.61
C LEU A 5 7.14 -2.30 6.82
N VAL A 6 6.71 -2.35 8.06
CA VAL A 6 5.31 -2.64 8.39
C VAL A 6 4.74 -1.48 9.21
N PHE A 7 3.72 -0.82 8.67
CA PHE A 7 2.98 0.14 9.44
C PHE A 7 2.05 -0.60 10.42
N ASN A 8 2.34 -0.46 11.71
CA ASN A 8 1.52 -1.02 12.78
C ASN A 8 0.40 -0.04 13.11
N ASN A 9 -0.80 -0.33 12.63
CA ASN A 9 -1.98 0.51 12.78
C ASN A 9 -2.50 0.60 14.24
N ASP A 10 -2.02 -0.26 15.14
CA ASP A 10 -2.48 -0.25 16.53
C ASP A 10 -1.61 0.68 17.40
N THR A 11 -0.37 0.90 16.97
CA THR A 11 0.61 1.74 17.69
C THR A 11 1.00 3.00 16.94
N ASP A 12 0.50 3.17 15.71
CA ASP A 12 0.86 4.23 14.77
C ASP A 12 2.38 4.37 14.58
N ARG A 13 3.05 3.21 14.39
CA ARG A 13 4.51 3.15 14.23
C ARG A 13 4.91 2.34 12.99
N MET A 14 6.02 2.75 12.39
CA MET A 14 6.70 1.96 11.36
C MET A 14 7.67 1.00 12.05
N GLU A 15 7.50 -0.29 11.76
CA GLU A 15 8.35 -1.36 12.24
C GLU A 15 9.22 -1.88 11.10
N THR A 16 10.43 -2.35 11.42
CA THR A 16 11.36 -2.90 10.43
C THR A 16 11.68 -4.35 10.74
N TYR A 17 11.55 -5.18 9.73
CA TYR A 17 11.88 -6.60 9.78
C TYR A 17 12.88 -6.96 8.69
N TYR A 18 13.69 -7.98 8.95
CA TYR A 18 14.59 -8.58 7.98
C TYR A 18 14.22 -10.06 7.82
N ARG A 19 13.92 -10.50 6.61
CA ARG A 19 13.44 -11.86 6.32
C ARG A 19 14.08 -12.40 5.04
N ASN A 20 14.25 -13.71 5.00
CA ASN A 20 14.63 -14.41 3.77
C ASN A 20 13.39 -14.68 2.90
N GLU A 21 13.60 -15.05 1.65
CA GLU A 21 12.50 -15.29 0.69
C GLU A 21 11.54 -16.42 1.13
N ALA A 22 12.07 -17.42 1.85
CA ALA A 22 11.29 -18.55 2.36
C ALA A 22 10.57 -18.27 3.69
N ASP A 23 10.91 -17.17 4.37
CA ASP A 23 10.32 -16.85 5.65
C ASP A 23 8.88 -16.33 5.47
N PRO A 24 8.01 -16.50 6.47
CA PRO A 24 6.69 -15.86 6.48
C PRO A 24 6.83 -14.34 6.51
N MET A 25 5.87 -13.65 5.89
CA MET A 25 5.72 -12.20 6.07
C MET A 25 5.50 -11.85 7.55
N PRO A 26 5.96 -10.68 8.02
CA PRO A 26 5.65 -10.21 9.36
C PRO A 26 4.12 -10.22 9.60
N TYR A 27 3.69 -10.55 10.81
CA TYR A 27 2.27 -10.71 11.18
C TYR A 27 1.49 -11.81 10.43
N ASN A 28 2.11 -12.56 9.54
CA ASN A 28 1.51 -13.75 8.95
C ASN A 28 1.65 -14.94 9.91
N THR A 29 0.80 -14.98 10.95
CA THR A 29 0.90 -15.92 12.07
C THR A 29 0.66 -17.37 11.68
N ASN A 30 -0.07 -17.61 10.60
CA ASN A 30 -0.33 -18.96 10.09
C ASN A 30 0.69 -19.43 9.05
N GLY A 31 1.72 -18.63 8.76
CA GLY A 31 2.82 -18.97 7.86
C GLY A 31 2.42 -19.25 6.40
N THR A 32 1.29 -18.72 5.96
CA THR A 32 0.68 -19.03 4.65
C THR A 32 1.02 -18.03 3.56
N LEU A 33 1.83 -17.01 3.85
CA LEU A 33 2.32 -16.02 2.91
C LEU A 33 3.82 -15.84 3.11
N ARG A 34 4.61 -16.26 2.15
CA ARG A 34 6.08 -16.13 2.17
C ARG A 34 6.51 -14.79 1.60
N VAL A 35 7.70 -14.31 1.99
CA VAL A 35 8.28 -13.08 1.46
C VAL A 35 8.35 -13.11 -0.07
N ARG A 36 8.80 -14.23 -0.66
CA ARG A 36 8.87 -14.39 -2.12
C ARG A 36 7.52 -14.27 -2.82
N GLU A 37 6.44 -14.75 -2.18
CA GLU A 37 5.07 -14.67 -2.73
C GLU A 37 4.55 -13.23 -2.68
N PHE A 38 4.81 -12.54 -1.58
CA PHE A 38 4.45 -11.13 -1.43
C PHE A 38 5.28 -10.24 -2.36
N ARG A 39 6.59 -10.48 -2.47
CA ARG A 39 7.48 -9.77 -3.40
C ARG A 39 7.07 -9.97 -4.85
N GLY A 40 6.70 -11.20 -5.24
CA GLY A 40 6.38 -11.55 -6.62
C GLY A 40 7.49 -11.18 -7.59
N SER A 41 7.15 -10.42 -8.63
CA SER A 41 8.09 -9.98 -9.67
C SER A 41 8.89 -8.72 -9.33
N SER A 42 8.64 -8.08 -8.18
CA SER A 42 9.41 -6.90 -7.77
C SER A 42 10.90 -7.21 -7.60
N LYS A 43 11.75 -6.32 -8.08
CA LYS A 43 13.22 -6.41 -7.93
C LYS A 43 13.72 -5.75 -6.65
N SER A 44 12.84 -5.13 -5.87
CA SER A 44 13.21 -4.40 -4.67
C SER A 44 13.61 -5.32 -3.53
N ASN A 45 14.65 -4.93 -2.81
CA ASN A 45 15.01 -5.52 -1.52
C ASN A 45 14.30 -4.84 -0.33
N ILE A 46 13.52 -3.79 -0.59
CA ILE A 46 12.71 -3.10 0.41
C ILE A 46 11.25 -3.30 0.02
N LEU A 47 10.50 -3.93 0.93
CA LEU A 47 9.08 -4.16 0.81
C LEU A 47 8.36 -3.40 1.92
N TRP A 48 7.07 -3.13 1.75
CA TRP A 48 6.26 -2.58 2.82
C TRP A 48 4.83 -3.09 2.77
N THR A 49 4.18 -3.04 3.92
CA THR A 49 2.78 -3.41 4.11
C THR A 49 2.25 -2.82 5.41
N THR A 50 1.04 -3.22 5.83
CA THR A 50 0.47 -2.87 7.13
C THR A 50 0.16 -4.11 7.95
N LYS A 51 0.19 -3.99 9.27
CA LYS A 51 -0.24 -5.06 10.19
C LYS A 51 -1.67 -5.51 9.88
N ARG A 52 -2.58 -4.58 9.67
CA ARG A 52 -3.99 -4.89 9.32
C ARG A 52 -4.11 -5.69 8.03
N CYS A 53 -3.32 -5.38 7.01
CA CYS A 53 -3.32 -6.15 5.76
C CYS A 53 -2.91 -7.60 6.00
N MET A 54 -1.85 -7.84 6.77
CA MET A 54 -1.39 -9.19 7.11
C MET A 54 -2.38 -9.97 7.98
N GLN A 55 -3.04 -9.29 8.91
CA GLN A 55 -4.13 -9.89 9.69
C GLN A 55 -5.33 -10.25 8.82
N SER A 56 -5.68 -9.38 7.86
CA SER A 56 -6.74 -9.68 6.87
C SER A 56 -6.37 -10.89 6.00
N TRP A 57 -5.12 -11.03 5.60
CA TRP A 57 -4.65 -12.23 4.90
C TRP A 57 -4.83 -13.49 5.76
N ASN A 58 -4.45 -13.47 7.04
CA ASN A 58 -4.63 -14.60 7.93
C ASN A 58 -6.10 -15.03 8.03
N SER A 59 -7.00 -14.05 8.18
CA SER A 59 -8.45 -14.29 8.27
C SER A 59 -8.99 -14.84 6.95
N GLN A 60 -8.59 -14.28 5.81
CA GLN A 60 -9.01 -14.76 4.49
C GLN A 60 -8.56 -16.19 4.22
N ARG A 61 -7.34 -16.53 4.60
CA ARG A 61 -6.81 -17.90 4.48
C ARG A 61 -7.60 -18.89 5.34
N TYR A 62 -7.99 -18.49 6.54
CA TYR A 62 -8.82 -19.29 7.43
C TYR A 62 -10.22 -19.50 6.84
N ILE A 63 -10.88 -18.42 6.39
CA ILE A 63 -12.25 -18.45 5.85
C ILE A 63 -12.32 -19.29 4.55
N PHE A 64 -11.35 -19.15 3.67
CA PHE A 64 -11.31 -19.92 2.42
C PHE A 64 -11.02 -21.39 2.62
N GLY A 65 -10.33 -21.76 3.73
CA GLY A 65 -10.07 -23.13 4.12
C GLY A 65 -9.11 -23.89 3.21
N GLY A 66 -8.24 -23.20 2.44
CA GLY A 66 -7.31 -23.84 1.54
C GLY A 66 -6.20 -22.91 1.03
N PRO A 67 -5.23 -23.41 0.26
CA PRO A 67 -4.21 -22.59 -0.37
C PRO A 67 -4.80 -21.51 -1.26
N ILE A 68 -4.27 -20.27 -1.14
CA ILE A 68 -4.60 -19.16 -2.02
C ILE A 68 -3.34 -18.83 -2.82
N PRO A 69 -3.27 -19.19 -4.11
CA PRO A 69 -2.15 -18.85 -4.97
C PRO A 69 -2.07 -17.33 -5.15
N VAL A 70 -0.92 -16.75 -4.85
CA VAL A 70 -0.66 -15.31 -5.03
C VAL A 70 -0.04 -15.10 -6.40
N GLY A 71 -0.74 -14.38 -7.27
CA GLY A 71 -0.21 -13.98 -8.57
C GLY A 71 0.50 -12.64 -8.49
N PHE A 72 -0.05 -11.71 -7.69
CA PHE A 72 0.56 -10.41 -7.51
C PHE A 72 0.18 -9.82 -6.14
N ALA A 73 1.15 -9.17 -5.46
CA ALA A 73 0.87 -8.49 -4.20
C ALA A 73 1.58 -7.13 -4.11
N PHE A 74 2.88 -7.06 -4.33
CA PHE A 74 3.68 -5.87 -4.10
C PHE A 74 4.50 -5.45 -5.32
N LYS A 75 4.64 -4.14 -5.52
CA LYS A 75 5.60 -3.54 -6.43
C LYS A 75 5.95 -2.12 -5.98
N ARG A 76 7.18 -1.70 -6.25
CA ARG A 76 7.54 -0.28 -6.05
C ARG A 76 6.97 0.57 -7.18
N PRO A 77 6.55 1.83 -6.92
CA PRO A 77 5.95 2.69 -7.96
C PRO A 77 6.82 2.83 -9.21
N TYR A 78 8.13 3.02 -9.06
CA TYR A 78 9.05 3.17 -10.19
C TYR A 78 9.16 1.91 -11.07
N GLU A 79 8.77 0.75 -10.57
CA GLU A 79 8.73 -0.49 -11.37
C GLU A 79 7.53 -0.52 -12.33
N GLY A 80 6.55 0.33 -12.13
CA GLY A 80 5.37 0.47 -12.99
C GLY A 80 4.49 -0.78 -13.08
N GLY A 81 3.62 -0.81 -14.09
CA GLY A 81 2.79 -1.97 -14.42
C GLY A 81 1.40 -1.95 -13.79
N HIS A 82 1.08 -0.95 -12.98
CA HIS A 82 -0.26 -0.67 -12.43
C HIS A 82 -0.65 0.78 -12.67
N GLY A 83 -1.94 1.07 -12.54
CA GLY A 83 -2.45 2.43 -12.57
C GLY A 83 -1.91 3.28 -11.42
N ASN A 84 -1.92 4.60 -11.61
CA ASN A 84 -1.57 5.54 -10.55
C ASN A 84 -2.43 5.29 -9.31
N GLN A 85 -1.86 5.40 -8.13
CA GLN A 85 -2.53 5.15 -6.85
C GLN A 85 -3.01 3.69 -6.65
N SER A 86 -2.35 2.72 -7.30
CA SER A 86 -2.62 1.31 -7.08
C SER A 86 -2.31 0.88 -5.64
N GLN A 87 -3.19 0.11 -5.04
CA GLN A 87 -3.00 -0.42 -3.68
C GLN A 87 -1.89 -1.48 -3.59
N HIS A 88 -1.44 -2.01 -4.72
CA HIS A 88 -0.25 -2.85 -4.80
C HIS A 88 1.03 -2.05 -4.48
N TYR A 89 1.11 -0.80 -4.92
CA TYR A 89 2.22 0.10 -4.52
C TYR A 89 2.17 0.45 -3.03
N ALA A 90 0.98 0.45 -2.44
CA ALA A 90 0.83 0.63 -1.00
C ALA A 90 1.14 -0.64 -0.19
N GLY A 91 1.31 -1.79 -0.85
CA GLY A 91 1.57 -3.08 -0.22
C GLY A 91 0.38 -3.63 0.55
N VAL A 92 -0.84 -3.29 0.15
CA VAL A 92 -2.07 -3.69 0.85
C VAL A 92 -3.09 -4.37 -0.07
N ALA A 93 -2.69 -4.77 -1.27
CA ALA A 93 -3.53 -5.44 -2.25
C ALA A 93 -2.97 -6.80 -2.68
N PHE A 94 -3.86 -7.66 -3.12
CA PHE A 94 -3.54 -8.99 -3.65
C PHE A 94 -4.38 -9.30 -4.88
N ASP A 95 -3.72 -9.79 -5.92
CA ASP A 95 -4.32 -10.50 -7.04
C ASP A 95 -4.01 -11.99 -6.86
N VAL A 96 -5.05 -12.78 -6.67
CA VAL A 96 -4.91 -14.17 -6.24
C VAL A 96 -5.79 -15.12 -7.05
N GLY A 97 -5.49 -16.41 -6.97
CA GLY A 97 -6.35 -17.45 -7.52
C GLY A 97 -6.25 -17.66 -9.02
N GLN A 98 -5.20 -17.14 -9.68
CA GLN A 98 -5.00 -17.30 -11.13
C GLN A 98 -4.93 -18.76 -11.58
N THR A 99 -4.39 -19.64 -10.71
CA THR A 99 -4.25 -21.08 -10.98
C THR A 99 -5.41 -21.92 -10.45
N LEU A 100 -6.40 -21.30 -9.80
CA LEU A 100 -7.61 -21.99 -9.37
C LEU A 100 -8.60 -22.20 -10.53
N SER A 101 -9.44 -23.25 -10.45
CA SER A 101 -10.57 -23.38 -11.34
C SER A 101 -11.53 -22.18 -11.21
N ALA A 102 -12.32 -21.90 -12.23
CA ALA A 102 -13.32 -20.82 -12.20
C ALA A 102 -14.29 -20.95 -11.01
N GLU A 103 -14.69 -22.17 -10.69
CA GLU A 103 -15.56 -22.47 -9.54
C GLU A 103 -14.86 -22.14 -8.21
N ARG A 104 -13.64 -22.63 -7.99
CA ARG A 104 -12.87 -22.34 -6.76
C ARG A 104 -12.55 -20.85 -6.64
N ARG A 105 -12.29 -20.16 -7.74
CA ARG A 105 -12.09 -18.72 -7.77
C ARG A 105 -13.34 -17.96 -7.36
N ARG A 106 -14.52 -18.41 -7.80
CA ARG A 106 -15.81 -17.85 -7.38
C ARG A 106 -16.05 -18.06 -5.88
N VAL A 107 -15.70 -19.23 -5.33
CA VAL A 107 -15.76 -19.49 -3.89
C VAL A 107 -14.82 -18.53 -3.13
N LEU A 108 -13.60 -18.33 -3.63
CA LEU A 108 -12.65 -17.39 -3.03
C LEU A 108 -13.19 -15.95 -3.06
N TRP A 109 -13.72 -15.52 -4.20
CA TRP A 109 -14.32 -14.19 -4.33
C TRP A 109 -15.50 -14.00 -3.37
N ASN A 110 -16.44 -14.96 -3.32
CA ASN A 110 -17.58 -14.92 -2.39
C ASN A 110 -17.10 -14.82 -0.93
N SER A 111 -16.10 -15.60 -0.56
CA SER A 111 -15.55 -15.57 0.80
C SER A 111 -14.90 -14.23 1.14
N ALA A 112 -14.20 -13.62 0.20
CA ALA A 112 -13.60 -12.30 0.39
C ALA A 112 -14.66 -11.20 0.46
N ASN A 113 -15.61 -11.20 -0.49
CA ASN A 113 -16.64 -10.17 -0.62
C ASN A 113 -17.61 -10.14 0.58
N ASN A 114 -17.96 -11.31 1.13
CA ASN A 114 -18.96 -11.43 2.20
C ASN A 114 -18.35 -11.42 3.61
N SER A 115 -17.03 -11.49 3.73
CA SER A 115 -16.38 -11.63 5.05
C SER A 115 -16.24 -10.32 5.83
N GLY A 116 -16.28 -9.16 5.17
CA GLY A 116 -15.94 -7.88 5.77
C GLY A 116 -14.44 -7.74 6.14
N VAL A 117 -13.61 -8.73 5.79
CA VAL A 117 -12.18 -8.73 6.08
C VAL A 117 -11.43 -7.68 5.28
N TRP A 118 -11.80 -7.50 4.02
CA TRP A 118 -11.19 -6.54 3.08
C TRP A 118 -11.98 -5.23 3.03
N THR A 119 -11.30 -4.15 2.75
CA THR A 119 -11.94 -2.84 2.56
C THR A 119 -12.56 -2.73 1.16
N TYR A 120 -11.93 -3.39 0.20
CA TYR A 120 -12.41 -3.46 -1.18
C TYR A 120 -12.17 -4.86 -1.75
N VAL A 121 -13.16 -5.36 -2.46
CA VAL A 121 -13.06 -6.58 -3.28
C VAL A 121 -13.58 -6.21 -4.66
N GLU A 122 -12.75 -6.38 -5.68
CA GLU A 122 -13.13 -6.02 -7.04
C GLU A 122 -14.23 -6.95 -7.57
N PRO A 123 -15.23 -6.41 -8.28
CA PRO A 123 -16.26 -7.25 -8.89
C PRO A 123 -15.66 -8.34 -9.79
N ILE A 124 -16.07 -9.59 -9.60
CA ILE A 124 -15.50 -10.73 -10.32
C ILE A 124 -15.69 -10.64 -11.85
N SER A 125 -16.65 -9.83 -12.30
CA SER A 125 -16.84 -9.54 -13.71
C SER A 125 -15.72 -8.72 -14.34
N LEU A 126 -15.00 -7.93 -13.55
CA LEU A 126 -13.85 -7.12 -13.99
C LEU A 126 -12.55 -7.93 -13.96
N THR A 127 -12.47 -8.94 -13.09
CA THR A 127 -11.28 -9.80 -12.93
C THR A 127 -11.64 -11.29 -13.06
N PRO A 128 -12.12 -11.76 -14.24
CA PRO A 128 -12.65 -13.12 -14.37
C PRO A 128 -11.60 -14.22 -14.19
N THR A 129 -10.32 -13.90 -14.33
CA THR A 129 -9.20 -14.86 -14.23
C THR A 129 -8.42 -14.79 -12.91
N TRP A 130 -8.72 -13.82 -12.04
CA TRP A 130 -8.17 -13.71 -10.68
C TRP A 130 -9.19 -13.07 -9.75
N VAL A 131 -8.85 -12.95 -8.47
CA VAL A 131 -9.62 -12.21 -7.47
C VAL A 131 -8.73 -11.10 -6.95
N HIS A 132 -9.20 -9.85 -7.05
CA HIS A 132 -8.54 -8.70 -6.43
C HIS A 132 -9.24 -8.33 -5.13
N PHE A 133 -8.46 -8.16 -4.07
CA PHE A 133 -8.92 -7.56 -2.83
C PHE A 133 -7.82 -6.74 -2.16
N ASP A 134 -8.22 -5.71 -1.43
CA ASP A 134 -7.27 -4.85 -0.73
C ASP A 134 -7.78 -4.36 0.64
N LYS A 135 -6.81 -3.95 1.45
CA LYS A 135 -7.02 -3.36 2.78
C LYS A 135 -6.60 -1.89 2.77
N ARG A 136 -7.08 -1.13 1.79
CA ARG A 136 -6.84 0.32 1.72
C ARG A 136 -7.29 1.01 3.00
N PHE A 137 -6.58 2.06 3.37
CA PHE A 137 -6.80 2.78 4.63
C PHE A 137 -7.17 4.23 4.34
N GLY A 138 -8.21 4.69 5.05
CA GLY A 138 -8.67 6.07 4.99
C GLY A 138 -9.57 6.37 3.78
N SER A 139 -10.13 7.56 3.78
CA SER A 139 -10.87 8.09 2.65
C SER A 139 -9.90 8.57 1.58
N PRO A 140 -10.20 8.35 0.29
CA PRO A 140 -9.37 8.87 -0.79
C PRO A 140 -9.36 10.41 -0.78
N ALA A 141 -8.24 10.99 -1.24
CA ALA A 141 -8.09 12.44 -1.31
C ALA A 141 -8.95 13.09 -2.42
N CYS A 142 -9.38 12.28 -3.38
CA CYS A 142 -10.21 12.73 -4.52
C CYS A 142 -11.28 11.69 -4.87
N SER A 143 -12.26 12.10 -5.67
CA SER A 143 -13.39 11.26 -6.08
C SER A 143 -13.02 10.02 -6.91
N THR A 144 -11.83 10.00 -7.50
CA THR A 144 -11.34 8.87 -8.30
C THR A 144 -10.83 7.71 -7.45
N GLY A 145 -10.89 7.81 -6.13
CA GLY A 145 -10.39 6.80 -5.20
C GLY A 145 -8.87 6.84 -5.06
N GLY A 146 -8.31 5.83 -4.42
CA GLY A 146 -6.88 5.66 -4.31
C GLY A 146 -6.31 6.05 -2.94
N TYR A 147 -5.38 7.01 -2.90
CA TYR A 147 -4.59 7.31 -1.71
C TYR A 147 -5.20 8.41 -0.85
N PRO A 148 -4.98 8.39 0.48
CA PRO A 148 -5.38 9.45 1.37
C PRO A 148 -4.54 10.72 1.12
N GLN A 149 -5.07 11.88 1.54
CA GLN A 149 -4.30 13.10 1.58
C GLN A 149 -3.16 12.98 2.60
N LEU A 150 -1.95 13.35 2.18
CA LEU A 150 -0.77 13.36 3.02
C LEU A 150 -0.40 14.80 3.40
N LYS A 151 -0.06 15.00 4.66
CA LYS A 151 0.40 16.28 5.20
C LYS A 151 1.48 16.06 6.25
N ARG A 152 2.16 17.12 6.66
CA ARG A 152 3.13 17.04 7.76
C ARG A 152 2.50 16.40 9.00
N GLY A 153 3.18 15.42 9.57
CA GLY A 153 2.71 14.58 10.66
C GLY A 153 1.97 13.31 10.23
N SER A 154 1.66 13.13 8.95
CA SER A 154 1.12 11.85 8.47
C SER A 154 2.11 10.72 8.68
N LEU A 155 1.59 9.58 9.16
CA LEU A 155 2.33 8.33 9.39
C LEU A 155 1.60 7.21 8.68
N SER A 156 2.21 6.59 7.67
CA SER A 156 1.60 5.46 6.97
C SER A 156 2.51 4.86 5.90
N ASN A 157 2.10 3.70 5.38
CA ASN A 157 2.68 3.11 4.17
C ASN A 157 2.48 3.98 2.91
N TYR A 158 1.48 4.86 2.87
CA TYR A 158 1.30 5.82 1.76
C TYR A 158 2.37 6.92 1.77
N VAL A 159 2.90 7.26 2.95
CA VAL A 159 4.05 8.17 3.03
C VAL A 159 5.30 7.51 2.45
N LEU A 160 5.48 6.18 2.62
CA LEU A 160 6.57 5.44 1.99
C LEU A 160 6.52 5.55 0.46
N ILE A 161 5.32 5.48 -0.14
CA ILE A 161 5.16 5.67 -1.58
C ILE A 161 5.64 7.06 -2.01
N ALA A 162 5.17 8.10 -1.33
CA ALA A 162 5.57 9.47 -1.65
C ALA A 162 7.08 9.70 -1.46
N GLN A 163 7.66 9.12 -0.41
CA GLN A 163 9.11 9.17 -0.18
C GLN A 163 9.88 8.42 -1.27
N ASP A 164 9.38 7.28 -1.71
CA ASP A 164 10.00 6.48 -2.75
C ASP A 164 10.00 7.20 -4.11
N ASP A 165 8.86 7.74 -4.48
CA ASP A 165 8.71 8.50 -5.72
C ASP A 165 9.61 9.75 -5.72
N LEU A 166 9.59 10.53 -4.63
CA LEU A 166 10.41 11.72 -4.50
C LEU A 166 11.90 11.39 -4.58
N ASN A 167 12.36 10.36 -3.85
CA ASN A 167 13.75 9.93 -3.89
C ASN A 167 14.17 9.45 -5.30
N THR A 168 13.28 8.73 -6.00
CA THR A 168 13.52 8.27 -7.37
C THR A 168 13.63 9.45 -8.36
N LEU A 169 12.86 10.52 -8.12
CA LEU A 169 12.93 11.75 -8.89
C LEU A 169 14.10 12.68 -8.50
N GLY A 170 14.90 12.29 -7.49
CA GLY A 170 16.05 13.06 -7.03
C GLY A 170 15.78 14.03 -5.87
N TYR A 171 14.55 14.09 -5.37
CA TYR A 171 14.18 14.93 -4.23
C TYR A 171 14.34 14.16 -2.92
N ARG A 172 15.37 14.50 -2.13
CA ARG A 172 15.77 13.71 -0.95
C ARG A 172 14.82 13.87 0.22
N THR A 173 14.28 12.75 0.69
CA THR A 173 13.39 12.67 1.87
C THR A 173 14.09 12.16 3.13
N ASN A 174 15.42 11.92 3.08
CA ASN A 174 16.23 11.29 4.12
C ASN A 174 15.88 9.81 4.38
N GLY A 175 15.31 9.14 3.39
CA GLY A 175 15.04 7.69 3.42
C GLY A 175 13.56 7.34 3.40
N LEU A 176 13.28 6.06 3.66
CA LEU A 176 11.94 5.49 3.71
C LEU A 176 11.64 5.15 5.17
N ASP A 177 10.96 6.05 5.87
CA ASP A 177 10.58 5.89 7.28
C ASP A 177 9.06 5.92 7.50
N GLY A 178 8.28 6.28 6.45
CA GLY A 178 6.83 6.39 6.53
C GLY A 178 6.33 7.58 7.33
N ILE A 179 7.22 8.54 7.64
CA ILE A 179 6.90 9.75 8.40
C ILE A 179 6.93 10.96 7.47
N PHE A 180 5.82 11.65 7.31
CA PHE A 180 5.80 12.92 6.58
C PHE A 180 6.40 14.03 7.44
N GLY A 181 7.71 13.98 7.61
CA GLY A 181 8.50 14.93 8.40
C GLY A 181 8.90 16.17 7.60
N ALA A 182 9.81 16.97 8.19
CA ALA A 182 10.32 18.19 7.55
C ALA A 182 11.05 17.90 6.23
N ALA A 183 11.87 16.85 6.18
CA ALA A 183 12.59 16.46 4.96
C ALA A 183 11.63 16.09 3.82
N THR A 184 10.63 15.23 4.09
CA THR A 184 9.59 14.88 3.11
C THR A 184 8.82 16.12 2.65
N GLN A 185 8.45 17.02 3.58
CA GLN A 185 7.76 18.27 3.23
C GLN A 185 8.60 19.15 2.30
N ASN A 186 9.89 19.29 2.57
CA ASN A 186 10.80 20.08 1.74
C ASN A 186 10.96 19.46 0.35
N ALA A 187 11.11 18.14 0.27
CA ALA A 187 11.18 17.42 -1.00
C ALA A 187 9.90 17.61 -1.85
N VAL A 188 8.71 17.54 -1.22
CA VAL A 188 7.43 17.83 -1.89
C VAL A 188 7.38 19.27 -2.42
N ARG A 189 7.77 20.26 -1.61
CA ARG A 189 7.78 21.67 -2.03
C ARG A 189 8.74 21.91 -3.19
N GLU A 190 9.92 21.31 -3.14
CA GLU A 190 10.90 21.42 -4.21
C GLU A 190 10.38 20.80 -5.51
N TYR A 191 9.83 19.58 -5.44
CA TYR A 191 9.16 18.93 -6.56
C TYR A 191 8.05 19.80 -7.15
N GLN A 192 7.16 20.34 -6.32
CA GLN A 192 6.06 21.22 -6.78
C GLN A 192 6.58 22.47 -7.47
N ARG A 193 7.61 23.11 -6.90
CA ARG A 193 8.24 24.30 -7.47
C ARG A 193 8.89 24.03 -8.84
N THR A 194 9.63 22.94 -8.96
CA THR A 194 10.33 22.58 -10.20
C THR A 194 9.39 22.04 -11.29
N SER A 195 8.28 21.44 -10.89
CA SER A 195 7.25 20.92 -11.81
C SER A 195 6.19 21.97 -12.17
N CYS A 196 6.39 23.24 -11.84
CA CYS A 196 5.44 24.36 -12.05
C CYS A 196 4.03 24.07 -11.47
N LEU A 197 3.93 23.23 -10.45
CA LEU A 197 2.69 23.00 -9.74
C LEU A 197 2.47 24.15 -8.76
N LEU A 198 1.54 25.05 -9.05
CA LEU A 198 1.19 26.15 -8.15
C LEU A 198 0.57 25.57 -6.89
N TYR A 199 1.30 25.66 -5.81
CA TYR A 199 0.78 25.34 -4.48
C TYR A 199 0.01 26.55 -3.95
N THR A 200 -1.31 26.55 -4.16
CA THR A 200 -2.22 27.51 -3.55
C THR A 200 -2.74 26.98 -2.21
N SER A 201 -1.86 26.72 -1.27
CA SER A 201 -2.31 26.65 0.14
C SER A 201 -2.34 28.07 0.67
N PRO A 202 -3.47 28.58 1.15
CA PRO A 202 -3.50 29.89 1.80
C PRO A 202 -2.52 29.85 2.97
N SER A 203 -1.55 30.76 2.96
CA SER A 203 -0.67 30.98 4.10
C SER A 203 -1.52 31.41 5.28
N PRO A 204 -1.27 30.95 6.51
CA PRO A 204 -1.93 31.49 7.70
C PRO A 204 -1.76 33.01 7.87
N ARG A 205 -0.92 33.67 7.05
CA ARG A 205 -0.72 35.12 7.06
C ARG A 205 -1.68 35.91 6.16
N ASP A 206 -2.44 35.22 5.28
CA ASP A 206 -3.35 35.92 4.35
C ASP A 206 -4.72 36.23 4.98
N SER A 207 -4.94 35.90 6.24
CA SER A 207 -6.18 36.17 6.96
C SER A 207 -6.20 37.49 7.76
N THR A 208 -5.20 38.37 7.61
CA THR A 208 -5.11 39.62 8.36
C THR A 208 -4.96 40.87 7.51
N SER A 209 -5.74 41.00 6.43
CA SER A 209 -5.91 42.30 5.78
C SER A 209 -7.30 42.46 5.23
N GLY A 210 -8.19 42.82 6.13
CA GLY A 210 -9.59 43.12 5.81
C GLY A 210 -10.30 43.86 6.94
N ARG A 211 -9.69 44.96 7.40
CA ARG A 211 -10.41 46.02 8.13
C ARG A 211 -9.90 47.38 7.65
N MET A 212 -10.63 47.96 6.80
CA MET A 212 -11.06 49.36 6.82
C MET A 212 -12.33 49.47 6.03
#